data_25f120efafb1780db97a3566c7b4113e
#
_entry.id   25f120efafb1780db97a3566c7b4113e
#
_cell.length_a   1.000
_cell.length_b   1.000
_cell.length_c   1.000
_cell.angle_alpha   90.00
_cell.angle_beta   90.00
_cell.angle_gamma   90.00
#
_symmetry.space_group_name_H-M   'P 1'
#
loop_
_entity.id
_entity.type
_entity.pdbx_description
1 polymer ?
#
loop_
_entity_poly.entity_id
_entity_poly.type
_entity_poly.pdbx_seq_one_letter_code
_entity_poly.pdbx_strand_id
1 'polypeptide(L)'
;PDGVVDARGDSGSASPVFDRRALLKARAIPKRYKIEPSMGNSMPDILLPYLFDAAEIRIRDPYLRHPYQIRNVHEILLQLIQHADAARLPRVVIETCASDEDDYRAKQEATFEQLQQSWGQFGIVIDWSIVDYFHDRSIVTDTGWVIDLGRGLDVYENFSWSSPFDPRITLPHLRRTKEITINVSREDPASA
;
A
#
# COMPACT_ATOMS: atom_id res chain seq x y z
N PRO A 1 -58.65 16.33 33.84
CA PRO A 1 -58.55 16.08 32.44
C PRO A 1 -57.17 16.47 31.94
N ASP A 2 -56.51 15.46 31.51
CA ASP A 2 -55.08 15.36 31.36
C ASP A 2 -54.63 15.92 30.00
N GLY A 3 -53.70 16.84 30.04
CA GLY A 3 -52.98 17.30 28.86
C GLY A 3 -51.61 16.59 28.77
N VAL A 4 -51.52 15.53 27.99
CA VAL A 4 -50.22 14.91 27.61
C VAL A 4 -49.60 15.79 26.54
N VAL A 5 -48.49 16.43 26.91
CA VAL A 5 -47.64 17.17 25.95
C VAL A 5 -46.60 16.17 25.36
N ASP A 6 -46.75 15.83 24.11
CA ASP A 6 -45.84 14.99 23.35
C ASP A 6 -44.67 15.84 22.88
N ALA A 7 -43.57 15.76 23.66
CA ALA A 7 -42.33 16.44 23.31
C ALA A 7 -41.42 15.48 22.51
N ARG A 8 -41.72 15.24 21.22
CA ARG A 8 -40.77 14.68 20.25
C ARG A 8 -40.14 15.80 19.46
N GLY A 9 -39.19 16.45 20.04
CA GLY A 9 -38.23 17.27 19.30
C GLY A 9 -37.17 16.35 18.70
N ASP A 10 -37.41 15.92 17.48
CA ASP A 10 -36.38 15.23 16.64
C ASP A 10 -35.37 16.29 16.16
N SER A 11 -34.39 16.57 16.97
CA SER A 11 -33.18 17.26 16.52
C SER A 11 -32.19 16.20 16.04
N GLY A 12 -32.43 15.66 14.87
CA GLY A 12 -31.48 14.84 14.12
C GLY A 12 -30.22 15.66 13.78
N SER A 13 -29.37 15.84 14.76
CA SER A 13 -27.99 16.24 14.56
C SER A 13 -27.29 15.06 13.86
N ALA A 14 -27.39 14.99 12.54
CA ALA A 14 -26.55 14.13 11.75
C ALA A 14 -25.11 14.56 12.01
N SER A 15 -24.39 13.78 12.79
CA SER A 15 -22.94 13.92 12.89
C SER A 15 -22.37 13.97 11.48
N PRO A 16 -21.49 14.92 11.14
CA PRO A 16 -20.93 14.99 9.81
C PRO A 16 -20.28 13.64 9.48
N VAL A 17 -20.86 12.94 8.50
CA VAL A 17 -20.25 11.70 7.99
C VAL A 17 -18.90 12.10 7.44
N PHE A 18 -17.85 11.69 8.14
CA PHE A 18 -16.48 12.01 7.76
C PHE A 18 -16.15 11.25 6.46
N ASP A 19 -16.13 11.96 5.35
CA ASP A 19 -15.82 11.36 4.04
C ASP A 19 -14.29 11.13 3.94
N ARG A 20 -13.89 9.94 4.33
CA ARG A 20 -12.50 9.49 4.29
C ARG A 20 -11.92 9.47 2.86
N ARG A 21 -12.74 9.16 1.85
CA ARG A 21 -12.31 9.17 0.46
C ARG A 21 -12.03 10.59 -0.04
N ALA A 22 -12.88 11.56 0.30
CA ALA A 22 -12.63 12.96 -0.01
C ALA A 22 -11.32 13.44 0.63
N LEU A 23 -11.03 13.03 1.87
CA LEU A 23 -9.77 13.36 2.51
C LEU A 23 -8.56 12.75 1.80
N LEU A 24 -8.63 11.49 1.39
CA LEU A 24 -7.56 10.84 0.63
C LEU A 24 -7.33 11.54 -0.70
N LYS A 25 -8.39 11.89 -1.43
CA LYS A 25 -8.30 12.67 -2.67
C LYS A 25 -7.63 14.02 -2.47
N ALA A 26 -7.99 14.73 -1.41
CA ALA A 26 -7.38 16.04 -1.09
C ALA A 26 -5.88 15.93 -0.75
N ARG A 27 -5.42 14.79 -0.25
CA ARG A 27 -4.01 14.50 0.04
C ARG A 27 -3.22 14.04 -1.18
N ALA A 28 -3.88 13.57 -2.24
CA ALA A 28 -3.25 13.09 -3.46
C ALA A 28 -2.84 14.29 -4.33
N ILE A 29 -1.66 14.82 -4.05
CA ILE A 29 -1.03 15.91 -4.81
C ILE A 29 0.41 15.53 -5.16
N PRO A 30 0.97 16.00 -6.29
CA PRO A 30 2.39 15.83 -6.60
C PRO A 30 3.25 16.34 -5.45
N LYS A 31 4.19 15.52 -4.98
CA LYS A 31 4.96 15.83 -3.78
C LYS A 31 6.26 15.03 -3.72
N ARG A 32 7.28 15.64 -3.14
CA ARG A 32 8.51 14.95 -2.74
C ARG A 32 8.53 14.75 -1.23
N TYR A 33 8.72 13.50 -0.81
CA TYR A 33 8.95 13.14 0.58
C TYR A 33 10.44 12.85 0.76
N LYS A 34 11.02 13.43 1.79
CA LYS A 34 12.34 13.03 2.30
C LYS A 34 12.13 12.48 3.70
N ILE A 35 12.37 11.20 3.87
CA ILE A 35 12.14 10.48 5.13
C ILE A 35 13.52 10.13 5.68
N GLU A 36 13.83 10.70 6.83
CA GLU A 36 15.03 10.38 7.58
C GLU A 36 14.79 9.10 8.44
N PRO A 37 15.86 8.38 8.81
CA PRO A 37 15.75 7.18 9.62
C PRO A 37 15.10 7.45 10.97
N SER A 38 13.84 7.06 11.13
CA SER A 38 13.06 7.31 12.33
C SER A 38 11.90 6.32 12.47
N MET A 39 11.32 6.26 13.67
CA MET A 39 10.02 5.63 13.91
C MET A 39 8.89 6.63 13.62
N GLY A 40 7.66 6.12 13.52
CA GLY A 40 6.47 6.94 13.28
C GLY A 40 6.05 7.05 11.81
N ASN A 41 6.90 6.62 10.88
CA ASN A 41 6.55 6.61 9.45
C ASN A 41 5.88 5.28 9.08
N SER A 42 4.79 5.38 8.31
CA SER A 42 4.13 4.23 7.69
C SER A 42 4.15 4.42 6.18
N MET A 43 4.90 3.59 5.48
CA MET A 43 4.95 3.64 4.02
C MET A 43 3.56 3.41 3.39
N PRO A 44 2.76 2.43 3.84
CA PRO A 44 1.41 2.26 3.35
C PRO A 44 0.54 3.53 3.49
N ASP A 45 0.64 4.26 4.62
CA ASP A 45 -0.15 5.49 4.83
C ASP A 45 0.31 6.65 3.94
N ILE A 46 1.59 6.69 3.59
CA ILE A 46 2.15 7.68 2.65
C ILE A 46 1.66 7.41 1.22
N LEU A 47 1.61 6.14 0.83
CA LEU A 47 1.23 5.72 -0.52
C LEU A 47 -0.29 5.71 -0.75
N LEU A 48 -1.07 5.39 0.27
CA LEU A 48 -2.52 5.20 0.18
C LEU A 48 -3.26 6.31 -0.58
N PRO A 49 -3.00 7.62 -0.38
CA PRO A 49 -3.71 8.68 -1.11
C PRO A 49 -3.60 8.59 -2.64
N TYR A 50 -2.56 7.96 -3.14
CA TYR A 50 -2.28 7.82 -4.56
C TYR A 50 -2.79 6.52 -5.16
N LEU A 51 -3.04 5.51 -4.32
CA LEU A 51 -3.36 4.15 -4.74
C LEU A 51 -4.83 3.77 -4.56
N PHE A 52 -5.54 4.39 -3.60
CA PHE A 52 -6.87 3.92 -3.14
C PHE A 52 -7.98 3.97 -4.19
N ASP A 53 -7.84 4.76 -5.25
CA ASP A 53 -8.84 4.98 -6.31
C ASP A 53 -8.42 4.32 -7.64
N ALA A 54 -7.28 3.63 -7.67
CA ALA A 54 -6.76 2.95 -8.85
C ALA A 54 -7.48 1.62 -9.09
N ALA A 55 -7.77 1.30 -10.34
CA ALA A 55 -8.22 -0.02 -10.77
C ALA A 55 -7.04 -0.95 -11.10
N GLU A 56 -5.90 -0.38 -11.49
CA GLU A 56 -4.66 -1.11 -11.69
C GLU A 56 -3.48 -0.39 -11.02
N ILE A 57 -2.66 -1.16 -10.31
CA ILE A 57 -1.43 -0.70 -9.64
C ILE A 57 -0.28 -1.56 -10.15
N ARG A 58 0.72 -0.93 -10.77
CA ARG A 58 1.95 -1.57 -11.22
C ARG A 58 3.08 -1.25 -10.29
N ILE A 59 3.72 -2.26 -9.74
CA ILE A 59 4.88 -2.15 -8.85
C ILE A 59 6.09 -2.71 -9.58
N ARG A 60 7.11 -1.90 -9.80
CA ARG A 60 8.41 -2.30 -10.31
C ARG A 60 9.46 -2.09 -9.25
N ASP A 61 10.02 -3.17 -8.75
CA ASP A 61 11.09 -3.12 -7.75
C ASP A 61 12.01 -4.35 -7.91
N PRO A 62 13.26 -4.18 -8.38
CA PRO A 62 14.18 -5.29 -8.63
C PRO A 62 14.64 -5.99 -7.36
N TYR A 63 14.32 -5.44 -6.18
CA TYR A 63 14.78 -5.94 -4.89
C TYR A 63 13.69 -6.63 -4.06
N LEU A 64 12.54 -6.96 -4.61
CA LEU A 64 11.56 -7.80 -3.93
C LEU A 64 11.99 -9.28 -3.97
N ARG A 65 13.14 -9.58 -3.38
CA ARG A 65 13.80 -10.89 -3.45
C ARG A 65 13.60 -11.75 -2.20
N HIS A 66 13.35 -11.10 -1.06
CA HIS A 66 13.19 -11.79 0.21
C HIS A 66 11.77 -11.65 0.77
N PRO A 67 11.28 -12.64 1.55
CA PRO A 67 9.93 -12.61 2.12
C PRO A 67 9.61 -11.33 2.89
N TYR A 68 10.57 -10.76 3.62
CA TYR A 68 10.36 -9.53 4.39
C TYR A 68 10.14 -8.29 3.49
N GLN A 69 10.71 -8.27 2.27
CA GLN A 69 10.50 -7.20 1.29
C GLN A 69 9.13 -7.35 0.62
N ILE A 70 8.76 -8.58 0.23
CA ILE A 70 7.45 -8.90 -0.35
C ILE A 70 6.34 -8.59 0.67
N ARG A 71 6.61 -8.76 1.97
CA ARG A 71 5.67 -8.37 3.02
C ARG A 71 5.32 -6.87 3.00
N ASN A 72 6.21 -5.99 2.58
CA ASN A 72 5.89 -4.57 2.46
C ASN A 72 4.80 -4.32 1.39
N VAL A 73 4.74 -5.15 0.34
CA VAL A 73 3.60 -5.16 -0.61
C VAL A 73 2.31 -5.58 0.11
N HIS A 74 2.35 -6.68 0.88
CA HIS A 74 1.19 -7.12 1.67
C HIS A 74 0.64 -6.01 2.58
N GLU A 75 1.49 -5.19 3.19
CA GLU A 75 1.07 -4.08 4.06
C GLU A 75 0.37 -2.95 3.29
N ILE A 76 0.80 -2.68 2.05
CA ILE A 76 0.11 -1.76 1.15
C ILE A 76 -1.29 -2.30 0.82
N LEU A 77 -1.39 -3.59 0.50
CA LEU A 77 -2.67 -4.25 0.21
C LEU A 77 -3.62 -4.23 1.41
N LEU A 78 -3.11 -4.40 2.63
CA LEU A 78 -3.93 -4.26 3.85
C LEU A 78 -4.55 -2.87 3.99
N GLN A 79 -3.80 -1.82 3.68
CA GLN A 79 -4.34 -0.46 3.68
C GLN A 79 -5.34 -0.25 2.54
N LEU A 80 -5.06 -0.78 1.37
CA LEU A 80 -5.97 -0.66 0.23
C LEU A 80 -7.33 -1.30 0.52
N ILE A 81 -7.38 -2.54 1.02
CA ILE A 81 -8.66 -3.24 1.28
C ILE A 81 -9.49 -2.55 2.38
N GLN A 82 -8.84 -1.90 3.35
CA GLN A 82 -9.55 -1.15 4.39
C GLN A 82 -10.23 0.13 3.88
N HIS A 83 -9.82 0.64 2.71
CA HIS A 83 -10.23 1.92 2.18
C HIS A 83 -10.87 1.83 0.80
N ALA A 84 -10.67 0.72 0.09
CA ALA A 84 -11.26 0.49 -1.21
C ALA A 84 -12.77 0.25 -1.10
N ASP A 85 -13.46 0.53 -2.19
CA ASP A 85 -14.80 0.02 -2.40
C ASP A 85 -14.70 -1.49 -2.67
N ALA A 86 -15.41 -2.31 -1.91
CA ALA A 86 -15.40 -3.77 -2.07
C ALA A 86 -15.81 -4.20 -3.51
N ALA A 87 -16.55 -3.35 -4.22
CA ALA A 87 -16.91 -3.57 -5.63
C ALA A 87 -15.80 -3.18 -6.63
N ARG A 88 -14.70 -2.57 -6.16
CA ARG A 88 -13.62 -2.02 -7.00
C ARG A 88 -12.24 -2.25 -6.38
N LEU A 89 -11.90 -3.49 -6.13
CA LEU A 89 -10.56 -3.83 -5.67
C LEU A 89 -9.57 -3.76 -6.85
N PRO A 90 -8.36 -3.23 -6.65
CA PRO A 90 -7.40 -3.08 -7.72
C PRO A 90 -6.83 -4.42 -8.17
N ARG A 91 -6.46 -4.50 -9.45
CA ARG A 91 -5.48 -5.46 -9.94
C ARG A 91 -4.08 -4.94 -9.61
N VAL A 92 -3.21 -5.79 -9.12
CA VAL A 92 -1.82 -5.44 -8.78
C VAL A 92 -0.88 -6.25 -9.65
N VAL A 93 -0.04 -5.58 -10.41
CA VAL A 93 0.98 -6.19 -11.28
C VAL A 93 2.35 -5.90 -10.67
N ILE A 94 3.14 -6.94 -10.42
CA ILE A 94 4.44 -6.83 -9.77
C ILE A 94 5.52 -7.37 -10.72
N GLU A 95 6.53 -6.53 -10.99
CA GLU A 95 7.74 -6.93 -11.70
C GLU A 95 8.94 -6.82 -10.76
N THR A 96 9.73 -7.87 -10.67
CA THR A 96 10.95 -7.92 -9.85
C THR A 96 12.04 -8.70 -10.57
N CYS A 97 13.29 -8.62 -10.07
CA CYS A 97 14.38 -9.46 -10.56
C CYS A 97 14.52 -10.72 -9.70
N ALA A 98 15.11 -11.75 -10.29
CA ALA A 98 15.47 -12.96 -9.56
C ALA A 98 16.42 -12.67 -8.40
N SER A 99 16.33 -13.46 -7.35
CA SER A 99 17.42 -13.57 -6.38
C SER A 99 18.65 -14.19 -7.06
N ASP A 100 19.83 -13.73 -6.69
CA ASP A 100 21.09 -14.21 -7.25
C ASP A 100 21.46 -15.61 -6.72
N GLU A 101 20.83 -16.08 -5.65
CA GLU A 101 21.02 -17.39 -5.04
C GLU A 101 19.82 -18.30 -5.31
N ASP A 102 20.06 -19.50 -5.82
CA ASP A 102 19.00 -20.43 -6.23
C ASP A 102 18.02 -20.80 -5.11
N ASP A 103 18.52 -21.04 -3.89
CA ASP A 103 17.69 -21.33 -2.73
C ASP A 103 16.74 -20.16 -2.35
N TYR A 104 17.19 -18.94 -2.55
CA TYR A 104 16.38 -17.75 -2.31
C TYR A 104 15.40 -17.49 -3.44
N ARG A 105 15.73 -17.88 -4.68
CA ARG A 105 14.82 -17.79 -5.84
C ARG A 105 13.59 -18.65 -5.63
N ALA A 106 13.74 -19.90 -5.23
CA ALA A 106 12.61 -20.77 -4.93
C ALA A 106 11.72 -20.22 -3.79
N LYS A 107 12.33 -19.62 -2.76
CA LYS A 107 11.60 -18.95 -1.68
C LYS A 107 10.89 -17.68 -2.14
N GLN A 108 11.49 -16.92 -3.05
CA GLN A 108 10.89 -15.74 -3.65
C GLN A 108 9.61 -16.12 -4.40
N GLU A 109 9.70 -17.10 -5.31
CA GLU A 109 8.57 -17.61 -6.08
C GLU A 109 7.44 -18.11 -5.17
N ALA A 110 7.77 -18.99 -4.22
CA ALA A 110 6.80 -19.51 -3.25
C ALA A 110 6.12 -18.42 -2.41
N THR A 111 6.85 -17.33 -2.08
CA THR A 111 6.30 -16.21 -1.33
C THR A 111 5.33 -15.40 -2.17
N PHE A 112 5.61 -15.18 -3.45
CA PHE A 112 4.68 -14.51 -4.36
C PHE A 112 3.43 -15.36 -4.63
N GLU A 113 3.58 -16.67 -4.79
CA GLU A 113 2.44 -17.59 -4.92
C GLU A 113 1.54 -17.53 -3.68
N GLN A 114 2.12 -17.54 -2.48
CA GLN A 114 1.35 -17.38 -1.23
C GLN A 114 0.64 -16.03 -1.15
N LEU A 115 1.32 -14.95 -1.54
CA LEU A 115 0.73 -13.62 -1.59
C LEU A 115 -0.48 -13.62 -2.53
N GLN A 116 -0.31 -14.09 -3.76
CA GLN A 116 -1.36 -14.16 -4.78
C GLN A 116 -2.56 -14.99 -4.31
N GLN A 117 -2.32 -16.21 -3.79
CA GLN A 117 -3.39 -17.08 -3.30
C GLN A 117 -4.14 -16.46 -2.11
N SER A 118 -3.41 -15.87 -1.15
CA SER A 118 -4.02 -15.26 0.03
C SER A 118 -4.91 -14.09 -0.33
N TRP A 119 -4.47 -13.22 -1.21
CA TRP A 119 -5.22 -12.03 -1.58
C TRP A 119 -6.33 -12.29 -2.60
N GLY A 120 -6.18 -13.32 -3.44
CA GLY A 120 -7.23 -13.77 -4.36
C GLY A 120 -8.52 -14.15 -3.64
N GLN A 121 -8.44 -14.69 -2.42
CA GLN A 121 -9.61 -15.02 -1.59
C GLN A 121 -10.41 -13.78 -1.17
N PHE A 122 -9.78 -12.61 -1.16
CA PHE A 122 -10.41 -11.33 -0.84
C PHE A 122 -10.75 -10.50 -2.08
N GLY A 123 -10.58 -11.07 -3.29
CA GLY A 123 -10.93 -10.43 -4.56
C GLY A 123 -9.86 -9.49 -5.13
N ILE A 124 -8.66 -9.42 -4.53
CA ILE A 124 -7.53 -8.70 -5.13
C ILE A 124 -6.79 -9.63 -6.07
N VAL A 125 -6.74 -9.27 -7.34
CA VAL A 125 -5.97 -9.99 -8.36
C VAL A 125 -4.52 -9.51 -8.32
N ILE A 126 -3.60 -10.43 -8.09
CA ILE A 126 -2.16 -10.16 -8.12
C ILE A 126 -1.55 -10.97 -9.25
N ASP A 127 -0.89 -10.27 -10.18
CA ASP A 127 -0.01 -10.88 -11.17
C ASP A 127 1.42 -10.50 -10.84
N TRP A 128 2.33 -11.45 -10.93
CA TRP A 128 3.73 -11.18 -10.68
C TRP A 128 4.61 -11.86 -11.74
N SER A 129 5.76 -11.27 -12.00
CA SER A 129 6.76 -11.82 -12.89
C SER A 129 8.18 -11.50 -12.41
N ILE A 130 9.06 -12.46 -12.63
CA ILE A 130 10.50 -12.26 -12.49
C ILE A 130 11.03 -11.97 -13.87
N VAL A 131 11.58 -10.77 -14.05
CA VAL A 131 12.07 -10.29 -15.35
C VAL A 131 13.57 -10.07 -15.30
N ASP A 132 14.16 -9.78 -16.47
CA ASP A 132 15.57 -9.40 -16.56
C ASP A 132 15.88 -8.14 -15.75
N TYR A 133 17.17 -7.92 -15.52
CA TYR A 133 17.63 -6.83 -14.68
C TYR A 133 17.15 -5.45 -15.15
N PHE A 134 16.60 -4.69 -14.24
CA PHE A 134 16.19 -3.30 -14.44
C PHE A 134 16.52 -2.47 -13.18
N HIS A 135 16.50 -1.14 -13.30
CA HIS A 135 16.87 -0.22 -12.22
C HIS A 135 15.68 0.51 -11.59
N ASP A 136 14.56 0.57 -12.28
CA ASP A 136 13.41 1.36 -11.87
C ASP A 136 12.81 0.82 -10.56
N ARG A 137 12.44 1.74 -9.69
CA ARG A 137 11.76 1.44 -8.43
C ARG A 137 10.57 2.36 -8.35
N SER A 138 9.47 1.92 -8.90
CA SER A 138 8.30 2.77 -9.09
C SER A 138 7.01 2.04 -8.80
N ILE A 139 6.00 2.82 -8.43
CA ILE A 139 4.61 2.40 -8.44
C ILE A 139 3.86 3.32 -9.40
N VAL A 140 3.16 2.74 -10.35
CA VAL A 140 2.37 3.46 -11.35
C VAL A 140 0.92 3.01 -11.26
N THR A 141 -0.01 3.95 -11.40
CA THR A 141 -1.45 3.67 -11.36
C THR A 141 -2.13 4.05 -12.68
N ASP A 142 -3.23 3.38 -13.00
CA ASP A 142 -4.09 3.74 -14.13
C ASP A 142 -4.76 5.12 -13.99
N THR A 143 -4.73 5.71 -12.80
CA THR A 143 -5.18 7.08 -12.53
C THR A 143 -4.11 8.15 -12.81
N GLY A 144 -2.94 7.73 -13.35
CA GLY A 144 -1.84 8.61 -13.77
C GLY A 144 -0.85 8.96 -12.66
N TRP A 145 -0.92 8.37 -11.48
CA TRP A 145 0.11 8.58 -10.47
C TRP A 145 1.36 7.77 -10.78
N VAL A 146 2.50 8.44 -10.73
CA VAL A 146 3.84 7.86 -10.82
C VAL A 146 4.59 8.18 -9.54
N ILE A 147 4.97 7.12 -8.82
CA ILE A 147 5.64 7.20 -7.53
C ILE A 147 7.01 6.57 -7.69
N ASP A 148 8.05 7.39 -7.73
CA ASP A 148 9.44 6.95 -7.76
C ASP A 148 9.92 6.71 -6.31
N LEU A 149 10.36 5.50 -6.05
CA LEU A 149 10.83 5.03 -4.75
C LEU A 149 12.34 4.89 -4.79
N GLY A 150 13.09 5.91 -4.37
CA GLY A 150 14.54 5.91 -4.46
C GLY A 150 15.24 4.67 -3.88
N ARG A 151 14.59 3.96 -2.95
CA ARG A 151 15.09 2.71 -2.32
C ARG A 151 14.21 1.50 -2.65
N GLY A 152 13.14 1.67 -3.40
CA GLY A 152 12.11 0.63 -3.56
C GLY A 152 11.29 0.43 -2.28
N LEU A 153 10.75 -0.76 -2.11
CA LEU A 153 9.93 -1.13 -0.95
C LEU A 153 10.73 -1.70 0.22
N ASP A 154 12.06 -1.79 0.11
CA ASP A 154 12.95 -2.15 1.24
C ASP A 154 13.19 -0.95 2.17
N VAL A 155 12.12 -0.45 2.77
CA VAL A 155 12.07 0.85 3.47
C VAL A 155 12.29 0.78 4.98
N TYR A 156 12.23 -0.40 5.57
CA TYR A 156 12.38 -0.57 7.02
C TYR A 156 13.71 -1.25 7.37
N GLU A 157 14.24 -0.91 8.53
CA GLU A 157 15.33 -1.67 9.13
C GLU A 157 14.84 -3.07 9.50
N ASN A 158 15.75 -4.05 9.43
CA ASN A 158 15.42 -5.41 9.81
C ASN A 158 15.12 -5.47 11.31
N PHE A 159 14.11 -6.22 11.67
CA PHE A 159 13.83 -6.61 13.05
C PHE A 159 13.55 -8.10 13.13
N SER A 160 13.65 -8.67 14.32
CA SER A 160 13.37 -10.10 14.51
C SER A 160 11.88 -10.38 14.41
N TRP A 161 11.50 -11.28 13.52
CA TRP A 161 10.14 -11.81 13.35
C TRP A 161 9.84 -13.00 14.26
N SER A 162 10.66 -13.22 15.30
CA SER A 162 10.61 -14.41 16.14
C SER A 162 9.36 -14.52 17.03
N SER A 163 8.72 -13.40 17.35
CA SER A 163 7.50 -13.39 18.16
C SER A 163 6.29 -13.00 17.31
N PRO A 164 5.25 -13.85 17.21
CA PRO A 164 4.02 -13.52 16.50
C PRO A 164 3.21 -12.40 17.16
N PHE A 165 3.54 -12.05 18.41
CA PHE A 165 2.88 -11.00 19.20
C PHE A 165 3.62 -9.67 19.14
N ASP A 166 4.70 -9.54 18.38
CA ASP A 166 5.41 -8.27 18.23
C ASP A 166 4.52 -7.29 17.44
N PRO A 167 4.16 -6.13 18.04
CA PRO A 167 3.25 -5.19 17.37
C PRO A 167 3.85 -4.58 16.10
N ARG A 168 5.17 -4.62 15.92
CA ARG A 168 5.83 -4.17 14.68
C ARG A 168 5.43 -5.01 13.46
N ILE A 169 4.88 -6.20 13.68
CA ILE A 169 4.38 -7.07 12.62
C ILE A 169 3.17 -6.45 11.91
N THR A 170 2.28 -5.81 12.67
CA THR A 170 1.02 -5.25 12.16
C THR A 170 1.00 -3.73 12.09
N LEU A 171 1.92 -3.07 12.79
CA LEU A 171 1.99 -1.61 12.90
C LEU A 171 3.30 -1.09 12.31
N PRO A 172 3.36 -0.80 11.01
CA PRO A 172 4.57 -0.37 10.31
C PRO A 172 5.24 0.85 10.94
N HIS A 173 4.46 1.79 11.48
CA HIS A 173 4.98 2.99 12.13
C HIS A 173 5.81 2.73 13.41
N LEU A 174 5.74 1.53 13.97
CA LEU A 174 6.60 1.11 15.08
C LEU A 174 7.96 0.59 14.62
N ARG A 175 8.17 0.43 13.32
CA ARG A 175 9.47 0.06 12.73
C ARG A 175 10.26 1.31 12.38
N ARG A 176 11.57 1.21 12.53
CA ARG A 176 12.46 2.27 12.09
C ARG A 176 12.58 2.24 10.57
N THR A 177 12.37 3.37 9.92
CA THR A 177 12.60 3.52 8.48
C THR A 177 14.08 3.71 8.19
N LYS A 178 14.50 3.27 7.02
CA LYS A 178 15.74 3.69 6.39
C LYS A 178 15.56 5.06 5.75
N GLU A 179 16.65 5.75 5.43
CA GLU A 179 16.55 6.98 4.64
C GLU A 179 15.97 6.67 3.25
N ILE A 180 14.94 7.41 2.86
CA ILE A 180 14.33 7.27 1.54
C ILE A 180 13.82 8.61 1.00
N THR A 181 13.98 8.82 -0.29
CA THR A 181 13.29 9.88 -1.03
C THR A 181 12.20 9.25 -1.91
N ILE A 182 10.99 9.80 -1.85
CA ILE A 182 9.86 9.41 -2.68
C ILE A 182 9.45 10.63 -3.49
N ASN A 183 9.43 10.50 -4.81
CA ASN A 183 8.94 11.54 -5.68
C ASN A 183 7.60 11.09 -6.27
N VAL A 184 6.57 11.87 -6.05
CA VAL A 184 5.23 11.61 -6.60
C VAL A 184 4.92 12.66 -7.63
N SER A 185 4.65 12.23 -8.84
CA SER A 185 4.19 13.02 -9.96
C SER A 185 2.87 12.49 -10.51
N ARG A 186 2.24 13.26 -11.37
CA ARG A 186 1.06 12.83 -12.08
C ARG A 186 1.28 13.04 -13.57
N GLU A 187 1.12 11.97 -14.31
CA GLU A 187 1.14 11.98 -15.77
C GLU A 187 -0.28 11.96 -16.31
N ASP A 188 -0.46 12.51 -17.50
CA ASP A 188 -1.76 12.44 -18.16
C ASP A 188 -1.99 10.99 -18.64
N PRO A 189 -3.06 10.29 -18.22
CA PRO A 189 -3.31 8.92 -18.62
C PRO A 189 -3.42 8.70 -20.13
N ALA A 190 -3.58 9.77 -20.91
CA ALA A 190 -3.61 9.72 -22.36
C ALA A 190 -2.21 9.65 -23.03
N SER A 191 -1.13 9.68 -22.22
CA SER A 191 0.26 9.72 -22.73
C SER A 191 1.03 8.41 -22.53
N ALA A 192 0.40 7.35 -22.01
CA ALA A 192 1.00 6.05 -21.71
C ALA A 192 0.58 4.96 -22.72
#